data_d6383d4ed1d9c8f3d9c49101332b0065
#
_entry.id   d6383d4ed1d9c8f3d9c49101332b0065
#
_cell.length_a   1.000
_cell.length_b   1.000
_cell.length_c   1.000
_cell.angle_alpha   90.00
_cell.angle_beta   90.00
_cell.angle_gamma   90.00
#
_symmetry.space_group_name_H-M   'P 1'
#
loop_
_entity.id
_entity.type
_entity.pdbx_description
1 polymer ?
#
loop_
_entity_poly.entity_id
_entity_poly.type
_entity_poly.pdbx_seq_one_letter_code
_entity_poly.pdbx_strand_id
1 'polypeptide(L)'
;MRKLLFEFEDLSWFPDTIRESMTDYLRYFLKVTKFYKPVIPFISEILKQTNHQNIIDLCSGSGGPVEEVLSGLNATSEGNIKVTLTDKFPNISSYTLLQNKYPKSISFESTSIDAKNVPEELKGLRTIFSGIHHFDEVSIGEIIHNAIQNNAPIGIFDGGDRNIFMILGIILFHPLLFFLFTPFFRPFRISRLIFTYLIPIIPFCTVCDGIVSITRLYAPEHLERIARVHDEARYTWKSGKVKNSLGMNVTYLIGSPKR
;
A
#
# COMPACT_ATOMS: atom_id res chain seq x y z
N MET A 1 8.25 6.51 -23.53
CA MET A 1 7.46 7.27 -22.51
C MET A 1 6.21 6.46 -22.20
N ARG A 2 6.05 5.96 -20.98
CA ARG A 2 4.89 5.21 -20.54
C ARG A 2 3.71 6.19 -20.44
N LYS A 3 2.65 6.04 -21.24
CA LYS A 3 1.42 6.82 -21.05
C LYS A 3 0.77 6.32 -19.76
N LEU A 4 0.84 7.10 -18.70
CA LEU A 4 0.12 6.84 -17.48
C LEU A 4 -1.36 7.18 -17.75
N LEU A 5 -2.19 6.14 -17.87
CA LEU A 5 -3.63 6.31 -17.72
C LEU A 5 -3.86 6.81 -16.29
N PHE A 6 -4.84 7.69 -16.07
CA PHE A 6 -5.15 8.18 -14.73
C PHE A 6 -5.96 7.12 -13.94
N GLU A 7 -5.83 7.14 -12.63
CA GLU A 7 -6.73 6.45 -11.71
C GLU A 7 -7.61 7.51 -11.03
N PHE A 8 -8.89 7.19 -10.82
CA PHE A 8 -9.84 8.14 -10.22
C PHE A 8 -9.39 8.58 -8.82
N GLU A 9 -8.83 7.65 -8.06
CA GLU A 9 -8.39 7.94 -6.69
C GLU A 9 -7.21 8.90 -6.61
N ASP A 10 -6.43 9.08 -7.68
CA ASP A 10 -5.31 10.04 -7.76
C ASP A 10 -5.78 11.49 -7.94
N LEU A 11 -7.01 11.70 -8.41
CA LEU A 11 -7.50 13.01 -8.81
C LEU A 11 -7.90 13.85 -7.59
N SER A 12 -7.34 15.05 -7.44
CA SER A 12 -7.59 15.92 -6.29
C SER A 12 -9.06 16.34 -6.13
N TRP A 13 -9.83 16.39 -7.21
CA TRP A 13 -11.26 16.71 -7.22
C TRP A 13 -12.16 15.50 -7.01
N PHE A 14 -11.61 14.27 -6.97
CA PHE A 14 -12.41 13.06 -6.82
C PHE A 14 -13.04 13.00 -5.42
N PRO A 15 -14.36 12.72 -5.29
CA PRO A 15 -15.05 12.80 -4.02
C PRO A 15 -14.49 11.81 -2.99
N ASP A 16 -14.12 12.30 -1.80
CA ASP A 16 -13.59 11.48 -0.72
C ASP A 16 -14.51 10.32 -0.33
N THR A 17 -15.85 10.54 -0.34
CA THR A 17 -16.82 9.47 -0.08
C THR A 17 -16.66 8.28 -1.01
N ILE A 18 -16.29 8.49 -2.28
CA ILE A 18 -16.05 7.41 -3.25
C ILE A 18 -14.66 6.83 -3.04
N ARG A 19 -13.61 7.69 -2.99
CA ARG A 19 -12.21 7.30 -2.75
C ARG A 19 -12.06 6.43 -1.49
N GLU A 20 -12.59 6.90 -0.36
CA GLU A 20 -12.54 6.16 0.90
C GLU A 20 -13.28 4.82 0.83
N SER A 21 -14.37 4.76 0.06
CA SER A 21 -15.11 3.50 -0.11
C SER A 21 -14.35 2.48 -0.97
N MET A 22 -13.60 2.95 -1.98
CA MET A 22 -12.72 2.11 -2.80
C MET A 22 -11.55 1.57 -1.97
N THR A 23 -10.90 2.43 -1.20
CA THR A 23 -9.77 2.01 -0.33
C THR A 23 -10.23 1.14 0.85
N ASP A 24 -11.45 1.34 1.41
CA ASP A 24 -12.04 0.44 2.42
C ASP A 24 -12.31 -0.95 1.85
N TYR A 25 -12.76 -1.04 0.60
CA TYR A 25 -12.87 -2.31 -0.11
C TYR A 25 -11.51 -2.99 -0.29
N LEU A 26 -10.51 -2.25 -0.76
CA LEU A 26 -9.17 -2.78 -0.95
C LEU A 26 -8.61 -3.33 0.37
N ARG A 27 -8.73 -2.58 1.47
CA ARG A 27 -8.35 -3.06 2.80
C ARG A 27 -9.07 -4.35 3.17
N TYR A 28 -10.38 -4.43 2.96
CA TYR A 28 -11.16 -5.64 3.24
C TYR A 28 -10.65 -6.83 2.41
N PHE A 29 -10.44 -6.63 1.12
CA PHE A 29 -9.94 -7.66 0.20
C PHE A 29 -8.55 -8.16 0.62
N LEU A 30 -7.60 -7.26 0.84
CA LEU A 30 -6.23 -7.59 1.24
C LEU A 30 -6.19 -8.36 2.56
N LYS A 31 -7.03 -7.98 3.52
CA LYS A 31 -7.16 -8.65 4.82
C LYS A 31 -7.72 -10.05 4.70
N VAL A 32 -8.86 -10.24 3.98
CA VAL A 32 -9.53 -11.54 3.86
C VAL A 32 -8.67 -12.53 3.09
N THR A 33 -7.99 -12.07 2.06
CA THR A 33 -7.12 -12.90 1.21
C THR A 33 -5.73 -13.12 1.81
N LYS A 34 -5.37 -12.39 2.87
CA LYS A 34 -4.01 -12.38 3.44
C LYS A 34 -2.96 -12.13 2.35
N PHE A 35 -3.25 -11.14 1.50
CA PHE A 35 -2.54 -10.94 0.24
C PHE A 35 -1.05 -10.71 0.43
N TYR A 36 -0.67 -9.93 1.45
CA TYR A 36 0.71 -9.54 1.74
C TYR A 36 1.41 -10.39 2.80
N LYS A 37 0.80 -11.49 3.25
CA LYS A 37 1.43 -12.41 4.21
C LYS A 37 2.86 -12.85 3.81
N PRO A 38 3.14 -13.15 2.52
CA PRO A 38 4.47 -13.61 2.10
C PRO A 38 5.59 -12.58 2.25
N VAL A 39 5.29 -11.29 2.39
CA VAL A 39 6.32 -10.25 2.54
C VAL A 39 6.67 -9.96 3.99
N ILE A 40 5.91 -10.49 4.97
CA ILE A 40 6.16 -10.28 6.40
C ILE A 40 7.58 -10.70 6.82
N PRO A 41 8.15 -11.84 6.36
CA PRO A 41 9.53 -12.21 6.69
C PRO A 41 10.55 -11.15 6.24
N PHE A 42 10.36 -10.54 5.06
CA PHE A 42 11.26 -9.49 4.58
C PHE A 42 11.19 -8.24 5.45
N ILE A 43 9.98 -7.83 5.86
CA ILE A 43 9.78 -6.69 6.77
C ILE A 43 10.45 -6.98 8.13
N SER A 44 10.23 -8.19 8.67
CA SER A 44 10.87 -8.62 9.93
C SER A 44 12.40 -8.57 9.84
N GLU A 45 12.97 -9.05 8.73
CA GLU A 45 14.41 -9.03 8.48
C GLU A 45 14.97 -7.60 8.49
N ILE A 46 14.32 -6.66 7.78
CA ILE A 46 14.77 -5.27 7.73
C ILE A 46 14.68 -4.62 9.12
N LEU A 47 13.57 -4.81 9.85
CA LEU A 47 13.41 -4.25 11.18
C LEU A 47 14.51 -4.72 12.14
N LYS A 48 14.87 -6.02 12.08
CA LYS A 48 15.96 -6.59 12.86
C LYS A 48 17.33 -6.03 12.45
N GLN A 49 17.61 -5.99 11.15
CA GLN A 49 18.88 -5.49 10.61
C GLN A 49 19.11 -4.02 10.96
N THR A 50 18.07 -3.21 10.94
CA THR A 50 18.16 -1.76 11.17
C THR A 50 17.83 -1.36 12.60
N ASN A 51 17.47 -2.31 13.48
CA ASN A 51 17.05 -2.11 14.87
C ASN A 51 15.90 -1.10 15.02
N HIS A 52 14.96 -1.10 14.03
CA HIS A 52 13.73 -0.30 14.10
C HIS A 52 12.58 -1.11 14.67
N GLN A 53 11.72 -0.44 15.44
CA GLN A 53 10.43 -0.97 15.92
C GLN A 53 9.22 -0.20 15.34
N ASN A 54 9.50 0.87 14.59
CA ASN A 54 8.49 1.70 13.97
C ASN A 54 8.45 1.47 12.46
N ILE A 55 7.23 1.36 11.93
CA ILE A 55 6.92 1.36 10.50
C ILE A 55 6.17 2.65 10.19
N ILE A 56 6.57 3.36 9.15
CA ILE A 56 5.85 4.50 8.58
C ILE A 56 5.24 4.01 7.28
N ASP A 57 3.95 3.73 7.30
CA ASP A 57 3.23 3.24 6.14
C ASP A 57 2.79 4.43 5.28
N LEU A 58 3.35 4.52 4.09
CA LEU A 58 3.11 5.59 3.12
C LEU A 58 2.05 5.13 2.11
N CYS A 59 1.21 6.05 1.64
CA CYS A 59 0.09 5.74 0.76
C CYS A 59 -0.82 4.67 1.36
N SER A 60 -1.14 4.83 2.65
CA SER A 60 -1.87 3.81 3.42
C SER A 60 -3.32 3.62 2.99
N GLY A 61 -3.93 4.57 2.25
CA GLY A 61 -5.34 4.53 1.87
C GLY A 61 -6.26 4.38 3.08
N SER A 62 -6.93 3.24 3.21
CA SER A 62 -7.72 2.87 4.42
C SER A 62 -6.95 2.02 5.42
N GLY A 63 -5.63 1.94 5.33
CA GLY A 63 -4.76 1.12 6.17
C GLY A 63 -4.35 -0.24 5.55
N GLY A 64 -4.71 -0.48 4.27
CA GLY A 64 -4.23 -1.62 3.48
C GLY A 64 -4.09 -2.93 4.25
N PRO A 65 -2.92 -3.61 4.18
CA PRO A 65 -2.66 -4.87 4.84
C PRO A 65 -2.10 -4.72 6.27
N VAL A 66 -2.09 -3.51 6.84
CA VAL A 66 -1.37 -3.21 8.10
C VAL A 66 -1.80 -4.11 9.26
N GLU A 67 -3.11 -4.45 9.39
CA GLU A 67 -3.57 -5.37 10.44
C GLU A 67 -2.91 -6.75 10.34
N GLU A 68 -2.78 -7.29 9.13
CA GLU A 68 -2.16 -8.59 8.89
C GLU A 68 -0.65 -8.55 9.12
N VAL A 69 0.01 -7.52 8.59
CA VAL A 69 1.46 -7.31 8.73
C VAL A 69 1.82 -7.18 10.21
N LEU A 70 1.10 -6.33 10.95
CA LEU A 70 1.31 -6.13 12.38
C LEU A 70 1.12 -7.43 13.17
N SER A 71 0.04 -8.18 12.89
CA SER A 71 -0.21 -9.47 13.53
C SER A 71 0.90 -10.48 13.27
N GLY A 72 1.36 -10.56 12.02
CA GLY A 72 2.43 -11.48 11.64
C GLY A 72 3.80 -11.11 12.24
N LEU A 73 4.12 -9.83 12.29
CA LEU A 73 5.36 -9.34 12.92
C LEU A 73 5.37 -9.59 14.43
N ASN A 74 4.28 -9.30 15.13
CA ASN A 74 4.17 -9.52 16.58
C ASN A 74 4.19 -11.01 16.96
N ALA A 75 3.82 -11.91 16.05
CA ALA A 75 3.93 -13.36 16.27
C ALA A 75 5.38 -13.87 16.18
N THR A 76 6.29 -13.11 15.54
CA THR A 76 7.68 -13.52 15.27
C THR A 76 8.73 -12.65 15.94
N SER A 77 8.34 -11.52 16.53
CA SER A 77 9.25 -10.53 17.14
C SER A 77 8.99 -10.43 18.65
N GLU A 78 10.08 -10.31 19.42
CA GLU A 78 10.00 -10.03 20.86
C GLU A 78 9.64 -8.56 21.19
N GLY A 79 9.48 -7.71 20.16
CA GLY A 79 9.25 -6.27 20.29
C GLY A 79 7.83 -5.86 19.91
N ASN A 80 7.34 -4.78 20.55
CA ASN A 80 6.09 -4.13 20.18
C ASN A 80 6.29 -3.26 18.93
N ILE A 81 6.03 -3.82 17.76
CA ILE A 81 6.06 -3.07 16.50
C ILE A 81 4.92 -2.03 16.50
N LYS A 82 5.27 -0.81 16.11
CA LYS A 82 4.34 0.31 15.95
C LYS A 82 4.26 0.68 14.47
N VAL A 83 3.06 1.05 14.03
CA VAL A 83 2.81 1.51 12.66
C VAL A 83 2.15 2.88 12.71
N THR A 84 2.70 3.83 11.96
CA THR A 84 2.08 5.14 11.72
C THR A 84 1.54 5.15 10.29
N LEU A 85 0.23 5.30 10.13
CA LEU A 85 -0.44 5.39 8.83
C LEU A 85 -0.32 6.80 8.28
N THR A 86 0.07 6.95 7.03
CA THR A 86 0.17 8.24 6.35
C THR A 86 -0.33 8.15 4.91
N ASP A 87 -0.93 9.22 4.42
CA ASP A 87 -1.42 9.28 3.04
C ASP A 87 -1.47 10.73 2.55
N LYS A 88 -1.50 10.93 1.26
CA LYS A 88 -1.78 12.22 0.63
C LYS A 88 -3.25 12.64 0.84
N PHE A 89 -4.16 11.65 0.91
CA PHE A 89 -5.59 11.81 1.16
C PHE A 89 -6.00 10.93 2.34
N PRO A 90 -5.64 11.29 3.60
CA PRO A 90 -5.77 10.41 4.76
C PRO A 90 -7.24 10.07 5.05
N ASN A 91 -7.58 8.78 5.11
CA ASN A 91 -8.90 8.27 5.49
C ASN A 91 -9.02 8.22 7.03
N ILE A 92 -9.32 9.36 7.62
CA ILE A 92 -9.35 9.55 9.09
C ILE A 92 -10.30 8.56 9.77
N SER A 93 -11.45 8.26 9.18
CA SER A 93 -12.43 7.35 9.79
C SER A 93 -11.92 5.91 9.84
N SER A 94 -11.22 5.44 8.81
CA SER A 94 -10.58 4.12 8.79
C SER A 94 -9.37 4.08 9.72
N TYR A 95 -8.59 5.15 9.78
CA TYR A 95 -7.44 5.24 10.68
C TYR A 95 -7.86 5.23 12.14
N THR A 96 -8.90 5.99 12.50
CA THR A 96 -9.49 5.99 13.85
C THR A 96 -10.01 4.60 14.24
N LEU A 97 -10.68 3.90 13.31
CA LEU A 97 -11.12 2.52 13.53
C LEU A 97 -9.94 1.59 13.85
N LEU A 98 -8.84 1.69 13.09
CA LEU A 98 -7.64 0.86 13.28
C LEU A 98 -6.92 1.22 14.58
N GLN A 99 -6.75 2.50 14.89
CA GLN A 99 -6.14 2.96 16.14
C GLN A 99 -6.95 2.51 17.36
N ASN A 100 -8.29 2.63 17.34
CA ASN A 100 -9.13 2.15 18.43
C ASN A 100 -9.03 0.64 18.64
N LYS A 101 -8.81 -0.11 17.56
CA LYS A 101 -8.63 -1.57 17.63
C LYS A 101 -7.24 -1.98 18.13
N TYR A 102 -6.22 -1.19 17.81
CA TYR A 102 -4.81 -1.44 18.16
C TYR A 102 -4.15 -0.20 18.80
N PRO A 103 -4.64 0.28 19.95
CA PRO A 103 -4.27 1.60 20.49
C PRO A 103 -2.79 1.72 20.90
N LYS A 104 -2.12 0.60 21.12
CA LYS A 104 -0.69 0.57 21.49
C LYS A 104 0.25 0.43 20.29
N SER A 105 -0.30 0.07 19.12
CA SER A 105 0.50 -0.34 17.95
C SER A 105 0.20 0.45 16.69
N ILE A 106 -0.95 1.10 16.58
CA ILE A 106 -1.31 1.91 15.41
C ILE A 106 -1.53 3.35 15.82
N SER A 107 -0.83 4.24 15.13
CA SER A 107 -1.04 5.69 15.11
C SER A 107 -1.22 6.16 13.67
N PHE A 108 -1.58 7.42 13.47
CA PHE A 108 -1.72 7.99 12.13
C PHE A 108 -1.45 9.49 12.11
N GLU A 109 -1.06 9.99 10.94
CA GLU A 109 -1.04 11.41 10.64
C GLU A 109 -2.38 11.84 10.04
N SER A 110 -2.98 12.89 10.62
CA SER A 110 -4.24 13.45 10.14
C SER A 110 -4.05 14.47 9.02
N THR A 111 -2.84 14.96 8.86
CA THR A 111 -2.43 15.87 7.78
C THR A 111 -1.98 15.10 6.56
N SER A 112 -2.10 15.71 5.38
CA SER A 112 -1.59 15.16 4.13
C SER A 112 -0.09 14.97 4.18
N ILE A 113 0.39 13.75 3.93
CA ILE A 113 1.82 13.42 3.81
C ILE A 113 2.09 12.91 2.39
N ASP A 114 2.91 13.63 1.65
CA ASP A 114 3.40 13.18 0.34
C ASP A 114 4.55 12.19 0.53
N ALA A 115 4.45 10.99 -0.04
CA ALA A 115 5.49 9.97 0.03
C ALA A 115 6.86 10.44 -0.52
N LYS A 116 6.87 11.46 -1.37
CA LYS A 116 8.09 12.08 -1.92
C LYS A 116 8.78 13.02 -0.94
N ASN A 117 8.05 13.49 0.09
CA ASN A 117 8.55 14.45 1.06
C ASN A 117 8.05 14.10 2.47
N VAL A 118 8.51 12.97 2.97
CA VAL A 118 8.17 12.48 4.33
C VAL A 118 8.93 13.31 5.36
N PRO A 119 8.25 13.90 6.38
CA PRO A 119 8.90 14.65 7.45
C PRO A 119 9.97 13.85 8.20
N GLU A 120 11.05 14.50 8.59
CA GLU A 120 12.20 13.85 9.29
C GLU A 120 11.83 13.29 10.66
N GLU A 121 10.76 13.80 11.28
CA GLU A 121 10.24 13.33 12.58
C GLU A 121 9.64 11.93 12.47
N LEU A 122 9.16 11.54 11.28
CA LEU A 122 8.60 10.23 11.01
C LEU A 122 9.71 9.21 10.75
N LYS A 123 10.32 8.74 11.86
CA LYS A 123 11.46 7.80 11.83
C LYS A 123 11.00 6.35 11.90
N GLY A 124 11.56 5.51 11.03
CA GLY A 124 11.27 4.08 10.99
C GLY A 124 11.47 3.47 9.62
N LEU A 125 11.10 2.20 9.48
CA LEU A 125 11.00 1.53 8.20
C LEU A 125 9.82 2.13 7.42
N ARG A 126 10.07 2.68 6.25
CA ARG A 126 9.01 3.15 5.34
C ARG A 126 8.47 1.98 4.54
N THR A 127 7.14 1.84 4.51
CA THR A 127 6.47 0.83 3.68
C THR A 127 5.52 1.48 2.69
N ILE A 128 5.38 0.87 1.51
CA ILE A 128 4.34 1.20 0.53
C ILE A 128 3.72 -0.12 0.08
N PHE A 129 2.41 -0.27 0.26
CA PHE A 129 1.65 -1.43 -0.21
C PHE A 129 0.64 -1.02 -1.26
N SER A 130 0.63 -1.67 -2.42
CA SER A 130 -0.29 -1.38 -3.53
C SER A 130 -0.35 0.11 -3.91
N GLY A 131 0.76 0.83 -3.85
CA GLY A 131 0.77 2.28 -4.07
C GLY A 131 1.85 2.75 -5.04
N ILE A 132 2.90 1.96 -5.29
CA ILE A 132 4.03 2.45 -6.09
C ILE A 132 3.67 2.60 -7.58
N HIS A 133 2.70 1.87 -8.08
CA HIS A 133 2.25 1.97 -9.46
C HIS A 133 1.53 3.30 -9.79
N HIS A 134 1.10 4.06 -8.78
CA HIS A 134 0.55 5.41 -8.96
C HIS A 134 1.60 6.43 -9.38
N PHE A 135 2.89 6.15 -9.15
CA PHE A 135 3.99 7.06 -9.40
C PHE A 135 4.71 6.75 -10.72
N ASP A 136 5.18 7.79 -11.40
CA ASP A 136 6.13 7.67 -12.50
C ASP A 136 7.56 7.43 -11.98
N GLU A 137 8.49 7.12 -12.89
CA GLU A 137 9.89 6.81 -12.54
C GLU A 137 10.57 7.96 -11.79
N VAL A 138 10.26 9.22 -12.16
CA VAL A 138 10.82 10.41 -11.51
C VAL A 138 10.34 10.49 -10.07
N SER A 139 9.03 10.36 -9.86
CA SER A 139 8.42 10.39 -8.53
C SER A 139 8.88 9.21 -7.65
N ILE A 140 9.05 8.01 -8.22
CA ILE A 140 9.66 6.87 -7.51
C ILE A 140 11.09 7.21 -7.07
N GLY A 141 11.86 7.85 -7.95
CA GLY A 141 13.20 8.33 -7.63
C GLY A 141 13.19 9.34 -6.48
N GLU A 142 12.24 10.27 -6.44
CA GLU A 142 12.07 11.25 -5.35
C GLU A 142 11.73 10.55 -4.02
N ILE A 143 10.83 9.55 -4.02
CA ILE A 143 10.49 8.74 -2.84
C ILE A 143 11.75 8.04 -2.29
N ILE A 144 12.49 7.39 -3.16
CA ILE A 144 13.72 6.67 -2.80
C ILE A 144 14.78 7.65 -2.29
N HIS A 145 14.96 8.77 -2.98
CA HIS A 145 15.91 9.81 -2.58
C HIS A 145 15.59 10.37 -1.19
N ASN A 146 14.32 10.68 -0.92
CA ASN A 146 13.89 11.14 0.39
C ASN A 146 14.14 10.07 1.49
N ALA A 147 13.96 8.78 1.20
CA ALA A 147 14.30 7.72 2.15
C ALA A 147 15.81 7.67 2.43
N ILE A 148 16.64 7.78 1.39
CA ILE A 148 18.11 7.79 1.49
C ILE A 148 18.60 9.01 2.28
N GLN A 149 18.07 10.20 2.03
CA GLN A 149 18.44 11.43 2.75
C GLN A 149 18.16 11.29 4.26
N ASN A 150 17.05 10.66 4.62
CA ASN A 150 16.67 10.43 6.01
C ASN A 150 17.29 9.17 6.63
N ASN A 151 18.17 8.49 5.91
CA ASN A 151 18.76 7.19 6.32
C ASN A 151 17.70 6.16 6.74
N ALA A 152 16.50 6.22 6.12
CA ALA A 152 15.36 5.39 6.46
C ALA A 152 15.33 4.13 5.59
N PRO A 153 15.27 2.92 6.17
CA PRO A 153 15.03 1.72 5.39
C PRO A 153 13.66 1.83 4.68
N ILE A 154 13.53 1.19 3.51
CA ILE A 154 12.30 1.25 2.72
C ILE A 154 11.94 -0.14 2.17
N GLY A 155 10.66 -0.48 2.24
CA GLY A 155 10.05 -1.66 1.64
C GLY A 155 8.87 -1.28 0.76
N ILE A 156 8.95 -1.57 -0.51
CA ILE A 156 7.89 -1.33 -1.50
C ILE A 156 7.34 -2.68 -1.93
N PHE A 157 6.01 -2.84 -1.82
CA PHE A 157 5.32 -4.09 -2.09
C PHE A 157 4.10 -3.83 -2.97
N ASP A 158 4.08 -4.40 -4.18
CA ASP A 158 2.99 -4.20 -5.12
C ASP A 158 2.43 -5.53 -5.62
N GLY A 159 1.12 -5.65 -5.64
CA GLY A 159 0.44 -6.92 -5.87
C GLY A 159 -0.03 -7.11 -7.30
N GLY A 160 0.16 -8.31 -7.82
CA GLY A 160 -0.34 -8.72 -9.12
C GLY A 160 0.74 -8.88 -10.20
N ASP A 161 0.29 -9.30 -11.36
CA ASP A 161 1.09 -9.44 -12.56
C ASP A 161 0.45 -8.68 -13.71
N ARG A 162 1.29 -8.10 -14.55
CA ARG A 162 0.84 -7.40 -15.75
C ARG A 162 0.44 -8.40 -16.84
N ASN A 163 -0.75 -8.96 -16.72
CA ASN A 163 -1.29 -9.90 -17.70
C ASN A 163 -2.81 -9.77 -17.87
N ILE A 164 -3.32 -10.29 -18.97
CA ILE A 164 -4.74 -10.19 -19.32
C ILE A 164 -5.65 -10.95 -18.34
N PHE A 165 -5.18 -12.05 -17.74
CA PHE A 165 -5.99 -12.84 -16.81
C PHE A 165 -6.29 -12.07 -15.52
N MET A 166 -5.35 -11.23 -15.05
CA MET A 166 -5.58 -10.33 -13.93
C MET A 166 -6.64 -9.29 -14.27
N ILE A 167 -6.59 -8.70 -15.47
CA ILE A 167 -7.60 -7.74 -15.93
C ILE A 167 -8.98 -8.39 -16.02
N LEU A 168 -9.08 -9.57 -16.62
CA LEU A 168 -10.34 -10.32 -16.69
C LEU A 168 -10.86 -10.69 -15.29
N GLY A 169 -9.96 -11.07 -14.38
CA GLY A 169 -10.29 -11.32 -12.99
C GLY A 169 -10.87 -10.09 -12.29
N ILE A 170 -10.30 -8.91 -12.50
CA ILE A 170 -10.81 -7.66 -11.94
C ILE A 170 -12.22 -7.36 -12.50
N ILE A 171 -12.40 -7.43 -13.81
CA ILE A 171 -13.69 -7.15 -14.44
C ILE A 171 -14.79 -8.10 -13.94
N LEU A 172 -14.46 -9.37 -13.75
CA LEU A 172 -15.43 -10.39 -13.36
C LEU A 172 -15.71 -10.43 -11.87
N PHE A 173 -14.66 -10.41 -11.05
CA PHE A 173 -14.79 -10.69 -9.62
C PHE A 173 -15.00 -9.44 -8.77
N HIS A 174 -14.38 -8.29 -9.10
CA HIS A 174 -14.52 -7.11 -8.25
C HIS A 174 -15.95 -6.59 -8.13
N PRO A 175 -16.76 -6.46 -9.21
CA PRO A 175 -18.15 -6.08 -9.06
C PRO A 175 -18.94 -7.05 -8.18
N LEU A 176 -18.73 -8.35 -8.38
CA LEU A 176 -19.39 -9.39 -7.57
C LEU A 176 -19.00 -9.27 -6.09
N LEU A 177 -17.73 -9.09 -5.79
CA LEU A 177 -17.25 -8.89 -4.42
C LEU A 177 -17.82 -7.61 -3.78
N PHE A 178 -17.93 -6.52 -4.55
CA PHE A 178 -18.60 -5.32 -4.08
C PHE A 178 -20.06 -5.59 -3.71
N PHE A 179 -20.85 -6.16 -4.61
CA PHE A 179 -22.26 -6.42 -4.35
C PHE A 179 -22.49 -7.39 -3.17
N LEU A 180 -21.61 -8.37 -2.98
CA LEU A 180 -21.76 -9.34 -1.89
C LEU A 180 -21.25 -8.81 -0.54
N PHE A 181 -20.17 -8.02 -0.52
CA PHE A 181 -19.46 -7.73 0.72
C PHE A 181 -19.53 -6.27 1.18
N THR A 182 -20.08 -5.35 0.40
CA THR A 182 -20.21 -3.92 0.79
C THR A 182 -20.80 -3.71 2.19
N PRO A 183 -21.81 -4.45 2.68
CA PRO A 183 -22.34 -4.26 4.03
C PRO A 183 -21.34 -4.59 5.14
N PHE A 184 -20.30 -5.37 4.84
CA PHE A 184 -19.28 -5.83 5.80
C PHE A 184 -18.04 -4.93 5.84
N PHE A 185 -17.90 -3.99 4.90
CA PHE A 185 -16.78 -3.04 4.93
C PHE A 185 -16.91 -2.09 6.12
N ARG A 186 -15.79 -1.82 6.75
CA ARG A 186 -15.72 -0.94 7.92
C ARG A 186 -14.76 0.24 7.62
N PRO A 187 -15.05 1.44 8.14
CA PRO A 187 -16.26 1.82 8.91
C PRO A 187 -17.54 1.70 8.07
N PHE A 188 -18.69 1.49 8.72
CA PHE A 188 -19.97 1.40 8.01
C PHE A 188 -20.41 2.79 7.49
N ARG A 189 -20.83 2.85 6.23
CA ARG A 189 -21.25 4.10 5.57
C ARG A 189 -22.51 3.87 4.74
N ILE A 190 -23.58 4.63 5.00
CA ILE A 190 -24.83 4.56 4.22
C ILE A 190 -24.58 4.99 2.76
N SER A 191 -23.79 6.05 2.56
CA SER A 191 -23.40 6.52 1.22
C SER A 191 -22.79 5.42 0.35
N ARG A 192 -22.01 4.52 0.96
CA ARG A 192 -21.44 3.36 0.26
C ARG A 192 -22.52 2.42 -0.26
N LEU A 193 -23.59 2.18 0.52
CA LEU A 193 -24.70 1.35 0.04
C LEU A 193 -25.40 1.98 -1.16
N ILE A 194 -25.66 3.30 -1.10
CA ILE A 194 -26.27 4.05 -2.20
C ILE A 194 -25.40 3.97 -3.45
N PHE A 195 -24.11 4.28 -3.32
CA PHE A 195 -23.16 4.31 -4.44
C PHE A 195 -22.62 2.94 -4.88
N THR A 196 -23.07 1.87 -4.24
CA THR A 196 -22.83 0.49 -4.70
C THR A 196 -24.09 -0.11 -5.33
N TYR A 197 -25.27 0.03 -4.71
CA TYR A 197 -26.47 -0.71 -5.11
C TYR A 197 -27.44 0.09 -5.96
N LEU A 198 -27.58 1.40 -5.70
CA LEU A 198 -28.51 2.26 -6.42
C LEU A 198 -27.84 2.97 -7.62
N ILE A 199 -26.66 3.52 -7.40
CA ILE A 199 -25.85 4.18 -8.43
C ILE A 199 -24.43 3.55 -8.35
N PRO A 200 -24.14 2.46 -9.09
CA PRO A 200 -22.96 1.63 -8.87
C PRO A 200 -21.63 2.28 -9.30
N ILE A 201 -21.42 3.54 -8.86
CA ILE A 201 -20.23 4.32 -9.22
C ILE A 201 -18.97 3.80 -8.51
N ILE A 202 -19.09 3.32 -7.26
CA ILE A 202 -17.93 2.78 -6.52
C ILE A 202 -17.39 1.52 -7.20
N PRO A 203 -18.20 0.47 -7.48
CA PRO A 203 -17.73 -0.69 -8.23
C PRO A 203 -17.15 -0.32 -9.60
N PHE A 204 -17.79 0.62 -10.31
CA PHE A 204 -17.32 1.07 -11.63
C PHE A 204 -15.92 1.70 -11.52
N CYS A 205 -15.73 2.71 -10.65
CA CYS A 205 -14.43 3.36 -10.49
C CYS A 205 -13.36 2.37 -10.03
N THR A 206 -13.67 1.47 -9.08
CA THR A 206 -12.72 0.47 -8.60
C THR A 206 -12.29 -0.51 -9.70
N VAL A 207 -13.20 -0.92 -10.58
CA VAL A 207 -12.83 -1.77 -11.73
C VAL A 207 -11.94 -1.01 -12.71
N CYS A 208 -12.28 0.24 -13.03
CA CYS A 208 -11.47 1.07 -13.92
C CYS A 208 -10.06 1.27 -13.35
N ASP A 209 -9.95 1.68 -12.08
CA ASP A 209 -8.68 1.91 -11.42
C ASP A 209 -7.88 0.60 -11.31
N GLY A 210 -8.52 -0.51 -10.94
CA GLY A 210 -7.86 -1.81 -10.88
C GLY A 210 -7.30 -2.28 -12.24
N ILE A 211 -7.98 -2.00 -13.35
CA ILE A 211 -7.46 -2.30 -14.71
C ILE A 211 -6.23 -1.42 -14.98
N VAL A 212 -6.32 -0.13 -14.68
CA VAL A 212 -5.21 0.80 -14.87
C VAL A 212 -4.02 0.40 -14.01
N SER A 213 -4.23 0.07 -12.73
CA SER A 213 -3.19 -0.40 -11.80
C SER A 213 -2.41 -1.57 -12.40
N ILE A 214 -3.09 -2.61 -12.92
CA ILE A 214 -2.42 -3.76 -13.54
C ILE A 214 -1.53 -3.35 -14.73
N THR A 215 -1.96 -2.38 -15.53
CA THR A 215 -1.14 -1.89 -16.66
C THR A 215 0.07 -1.08 -16.22
N ARG A 216 0.04 -0.54 -14.99
CA ARG A 216 1.05 0.34 -14.40
C ARG A 216 2.06 -0.39 -13.50
N LEU A 217 1.87 -1.68 -13.19
CA LEU A 217 2.79 -2.46 -12.36
C LEU A 217 4.23 -2.41 -12.90
N TYR A 218 5.17 -2.28 -11.99
CA TYR A 218 6.59 -2.30 -12.29
C TYR A 218 7.18 -3.71 -12.15
N ALA A 219 8.14 -4.05 -13.02
CA ALA A 219 8.96 -5.23 -12.82
C ALA A 219 9.97 -4.98 -11.68
N PRO A 220 10.34 -6.01 -10.89
CA PRO A 220 11.31 -5.85 -9.80
C PRO A 220 12.63 -5.23 -10.25
N GLU A 221 13.16 -5.69 -11.38
CA GLU A 221 14.43 -5.22 -11.95
C GLU A 221 14.37 -3.74 -12.35
N HIS A 222 13.17 -3.28 -12.73
CA HIS A 222 12.95 -1.89 -13.09
C HIS A 222 12.98 -0.99 -11.84
N LEU A 223 12.27 -1.41 -10.76
CA LEU A 223 12.31 -0.69 -9.48
C LEU A 223 13.73 -0.64 -8.91
N GLU A 224 14.45 -1.76 -8.97
CA GLU A 224 15.83 -1.83 -8.48
C GLU A 224 16.76 -0.93 -9.30
N ARG A 225 16.59 -0.86 -10.62
CA ARG A 225 17.36 0.05 -11.47
C ARG A 225 17.14 1.52 -11.08
N ILE A 226 15.87 1.93 -10.85
CA ILE A 226 15.55 3.28 -10.38
C ILE A 226 16.26 3.55 -9.05
N ALA A 227 16.20 2.59 -8.11
CA ALA A 227 16.80 2.74 -6.80
C ALA A 227 18.33 2.89 -6.85
N ARG A 228 19.00 2.06 -7.65
CA ARG A 228 20.47 2.09 -7.80
C ARG A 228 21.00 3.39 -8.43
N VAL A 229 20.23 4.03 -9.32
CA VAL A 229 20.59 5.34 -9.88
C VAL A 229 20.70 6.41 -8.78
N HIS A 230 19.91 6.31 -7.73
CA HIS A 230 19.91 7.29 -6.64
C HIS A 230 20.97 7.02 -5.57
N ASP A 231 21.30 5.78 -5.29
CA ASP A 231 22.43 5.43 -4.41
C ASP A 231 22.81 3.95 -4.45
N GLU A 232 23.98 3.64 -5.00
CA GLU A 232 24.59 2.30 -4.90
C GLU A 232 25.56 2.16 -3.71
N ALA A 233 26.05 3.27 -3.18
CA ALA A 233 27.14 3.24 -2.20
C ALA A 233 26.63 3.01 -0.78
N ARG A 234 25.58 3.69 -0.36
CA ARG A 234 25.10 3.74 1.03
C ARG A 234 24.01 2.70 1.35
N TYR A 235 23.29 2.20 0.32
CA TYR A 235 22.18 1.27 0.49
C TYR A 235 22.47 -0.09 -0.14
N THR A 236 21.91 -1.12 0.49
CA THR A 236 21.77 -2.45 -0.12
C THR A 236 20.36 -2.57 -0.68
N TRP A 237 20.25 -2.95 -1.95
CA TRP A 237 18.98 -3.13 -2.63
C TRP A 237 18.72 -4.60 -2.93
N LYS A 238 17.49 -5.05 -2.70
CA LYS A 238 17.00 -6.40 -3.02
C LYS A 238 15.63 -6.29 -3.64
N SER A 239 15.43 -6.88 -4.80
CA SER A 239 14.14 -6.91 -5.49
C SER A 239 13.76 -8.34 -5.89
N GLY A 240 12.48 -8.55 -6.17
CA GLY A 240 12.01 -9.85 -6.62
C GLY A 240 10.50 -9.98 -6.56
N LYS A 241 10.03 -11.20 -6.72
CA LYS A 241 8.62 -11.58 -6.60
C LYS A 241 8.46 -12.73 -5.62
N VAL A 242 7.38 -12.71 -4.86
CA VAL A 242 6.96 -13.82 -4.00
C VAL A 242 5.49 -14.13 -4.25
N LYS A 243 5.12 -15.42 -4.25
CA LYS A 243 3.73 -15.83 -4.44
C LYS A 243 2.97 -15.83 -3.13
N ASN A 244 1.74 -15.33 -3.18
CA ASN A 244 0.80 -15.45 -2.08
C ASN A 244 0.00 -16.78 -2.14
N SER A 245 -0.88 -16.99 -1.15
CA SER A 245 -1.70 -18.20 -1.06
C SER A 245 -2.70 -18.37 -2.22
N LEU A 246 -2.99 -17.29 -2.96
CA LEU A 246 -3.86 -17.32 -4.13
C LEU A 246 -3.07 -17.59 -5.44
N GLY A 247 -1.76 -17.82 -5.34
CA GLY A 247 -0.88 -18.02 -6.50
C GLY A 247 -0.50 -16.74 -7.24
N MET A 248 -0.95 -15.57 -6.76
CA MET A 248 -0.60 -14.27 -7.34
C MET A 248 0.77 -13.81 -6.83
N ASN A 249 1.51 -13.13 -7.69
CA ASN A 249 2.80 -12.56 -7.32
C ASN A 249 2.62 -11.24 -6.54
N VAL A 250 3.51 -11.04 -5.58
CA VAL A 250 3.79 -9.74 -4.96
C VAL A 250 5.20 -9.35 -5.37
N THR A 251 5.33 -8.26 -6.10
CA THR A 251 6.61 -7.63 -6.42
C THR A 251 7.10 -6.89 -5.18
N TYR A 252 8.39 -7.01 -4.88
CA TYR A 252 9.01 -6.25 -3.80
C TYR A 252 10.31 -5.56 -4.23
N LEU A 253 10.55 -4.39 -3.65
CA LEU A 253 11.84 -3.72 -3.60
C LEU A 253 12.14 -3.37 -2.15
N ILE A 254 13.33 -3.71 -1.69
CA ILE A 254 13.79 -3.48 -0.32
C ILE A 254 15.10 -2.71 -0.38
N GLY A 255 15.16 -1.63 0.36
CA GLY A 255 16.36 -0.83 0.56
C GLY A 255 16.71 -0.69 2.03
N SER A 256 17.93 -0.98 2.41
CA SER A 256 18.42 -0.76 3.78
C SER A 256 19.78 -0.06 3.77
N PRO A 257 20.03 0.89 4.70
CA PRO A 257 21.35 1.47 4.88
C PRO A 257 22.40 0.40 5.12
N LYS A 258 23.56 0.52 4.47
CA LYS A 258 24.73 -0.30 4.79
C LYS A 258 25.25 0.10 6.17
N ARG A 259 25.63 -0.88 6.96
CA ARG A 259 26.29 -0.66 8.26
C ARG A 259 27.73 -0.25 8.08
#